data_5c9504535eefa48a2fb2780a4ab0c23d
#
_entry.id   5c9504535eefa48a2fb2780a4ab0c23d
#
_cell.length_a   1.000
_cell.length_b   1.000
_cell.length_c   1.000
_cell.angle_alpha   90.00
_cell.angle_beta   90.00
_cell.angle_gamma   90.00
#
_symmetry.space_group_name_H-M   'P 1'
#
loop_
_entity.id
_entity.type
_entity.pdbx_description
1 polymer ?
#
loop_
_entity_poly.entity_id
_entity_poly.type
_entity_poly.pdbx_seq_one_letter_code
_entity_poly.pdbx_strand_id
1 'polypeptide(L)'
;MTPDLWITLVVLVGAVVLFVSEKLPVDVVALLILGSLLVFGVVSPGEALSGFSSPATITVAAMFVLSAGLQRSGALRGVGELLSRVRWPWLLGLLMMLLASFASAFINNTAIVAVFLPLVISAVVARGLSPSKFLIPLSFAAQFGGVCTLIGTSTNLLVDSLARQSGQPGFALFEFASLGLWFVVAGVLYMLVAQRFLLPDLGIPDSGADGHTGRYLVELLVTEKSPVIGRAGGVAIPIDAKDVFLLENFRDG
;
A
#
# COMPACT_ATOMS: atom_id res chain seq x y z
N MET A 1 35.60 -9.10 21.55
CA MET A 1 34.70 -8.73 20.42
C MET A 1 35.38 -9.21 19.15
N THR A 2 34.73 -10.06 18.37
CA THR A 2 35.29 -10.60 17.13
C THR A 2 35.28 -9.49 16.04
N PRO A 3 36.22 -9.50 15.07
CA PRO A 3 36.24 -8.55 13.96
C PRO A 3 34.90 -8.47 13.23
N ASP A 4 34.22 -9.61 13.07
CA ASP A 4 32.94 -9.73 12.39
C ASP A 4 31.83 -8.92 13.05
N LEU A 5 31.88 -8.81 14.39
CA LEU A 5 30.92 -8.00 15.15
C LEU A 5 31.06 -6.51 14.84
N TRP A 6 32.31 -6.02 14.71
CA TRP A 6 32.56 -4.63 14.33
C TRP A 6 32.14 -4.34 12.90
N ILE A 7 32.42 -5.26 11.97
CA ILE A 7 32.00 -5.14 10.56
C ILE A 7 30.47 -5.09 10.49
N THR A 8 29.80 -6.03 11.17
CA THR A 8 28.32 -6.05 11.20
C THR A 8 27.74 -4.76 11.77
N LEU A 9 28.33 -4.22 12.84
CA LEU A 9 27.86 -2.97 13.45
C LEU A 9 28.04 -1.77 12.52
N VAL A 10 29.18 -1.68 11.82
CA VAL A 10 29.43 -0.61 10.84
C VAL A 10 28.47 -0.70 9.67
N VAL A 11 28.25 -1.92 9.14
CA VAL A 11 27.28 -2.15 8.06
C VAL A 11 25.86 -1.80 8.52
N LEU A 12 25.48 -2.16 9.75
CA LEU A 12 24.17 -1.83 10.31
C LEU A 12 23.97 -0.30 10.43
N VAL A 13 24.96 0.41 10.97
CA VAL A 13 24.89 1.88 11.07
C VAL A 13 24.84 2.52 9.69
N GLY A 14 25.66 2.04 8.75
CA GLY A 14 25.61 2.48 7.36
C GLY A 14 24.25 2.26 6.71
N ALA A 15 23.64 1.09 6.94
CA ALA A 15 22.30 0.77 6.47
C ALA A 15 21.25 1.76 7.00
N VAL A 16 21.26 2.04 8.31
CA VAL A 16 20.34 3.02 8.92
C VAL A 16 20.53 4.41 8.30
N VAL A 17 21.76 4.85 8.11
CA VAL A 17 22.06 6.14 7.48
C VAL A 17 21.54 6.19 6.04
N LEU A 18 21.72 5.11 5.26
CA LEU A 18 21.24 5.02 3.88
C LEU A 18 19.71 5.03 3.81
N PHE A 19 19.04 4.28 4.71
CA PHE A 19 17.57 4.30 4.77
C PHE A 19 17.01 5.67 5.16
N VAL A 20 17.61 6.33 6.16
CA VAL A 20 17.18 7.67 6.60
C VAL A 20 17.46 8.75 5.54
N SER A 21 18.51 8.57 4.72
CA SER A 21 18.84 9.51 3.66
C SER A 21 17.85 9.52 2.49
N GLU A 22 17.06 8.44 2.32
CA GLU A 22 16.11 8.21 1.22
C GLU A 22 16.67 8.41 -0.20
N LYS A 23 18.01 8.46 -0.34
CA LYS A 23 18.69 8.70 -1.63
C LYS A 23 18.72 7.48 -2.53
N LEU A 24 18.61 6.29 -1.96
CA LEU A 24 18.62 5.01 -2.69
C LEU A 24 17.34 4.24 -2.41
N PRO A 25 16.81 3.51 -3.40
CA PRO A 25 15.71 2.57 -3.19
C PRO A 25 16.05 1.52 -2.13
N VAL A 26 15.05 1.10 -1.36
CA VAL A 26 15.21 0.17 -0.21
C VAL A 26 15.85 -1.16 -0.64
N ASP A 27 15.49 -1.68 -1.79
CA ASP A 27 16.02 -2.90 -2.38
C ASP A 27 17.51 -2.77 -2.74
N VAL A 28 17.95 -1.62 -3.27
CA VAL A 28 19.36 -1.34 -3.54
C VAL A 28 20.15 -1.30 -2.23
N VAL A 29 19.64 -0.64 -1.19
CA VAL A 29 20.28 -0.62 0.13
C VAL A 29 20.39 -2.03 0.70
N ALA A 30 19.33 -2.85 0.59
CA ALA A 30 19.36 -4.24 1.05
C ALA A 30 20.43 -5.07 0.32
N LEU A 31 20.57 -4.91 -1.00
CA LEU A 31 21.61 -5.59 -1.78
C LEU A 31 23.03 -5.10 -1.41
N LEU A 32 23.19 -3.81 -1.12
CA LEU A 32 24.48 -3.27 -0.65
C LEU A 32 24.86 -3.85 0.73
N ILE A 33 23.91 -4.00 1.64
CA ILE A 33 24.14 -4.64 2.95
C ILE A 33 24.59 -6.09 2.73
N LEU A 34 23.84 -6.86 1.94
CA LEU A 34 24.15 -8.25 1.65
C LEU A 34 25.53 -8.39 1.00
N GLY A 35 25.81 -7.58 -0.03
CA GLY A 35 27.09 -7.56 -0.74
C GLY A 35 28.26 -7.19 0.18
N SER A 36 28.07 -6.22 1.08
CA SER A 36 29.08 -5.83 2.05
C SER A 36 29.42 -6.97 3.00
N LEU A 37 28.42 -7.63 3.60
CA LEU A 37 28.62 -8.75 4.50
C LEU A 37 29.30 -9.93 3.81
N LEU A 38 28.99 -10.18 2.53
CA LEU A 38 29.61 -11.21 1.73
C LEU A 38 31.09 -10.89 1.41
N VAL A 39 31.38 -9.66 0.98
CA VAL A 39 32.73 -9.21 0.63
C VAL A 39 33.66 -9.23 1.84
N PHE A 40 33.16 -8.84 3.01
CA PHE A 40 33.92 -8.89 4.27
C PHE A 40 33.99 -10.29 4.89
N GLY A 41 33.36 -11.30 4.28
CA GLY A 41 33.41 -12.69 4.74
C GLY A 41 32.62 -12.97 6.02
N VAL A 42 31.73 -12.06 6.43
CA VAL A 42 30.87 -12.24 7.62
C VAL A 42 29.83 -13.33 7.39
N VAL A 43 29.35 -13.45 6.14
CA VAL A 43 28.43 -14.52 5.71
C VAL A 43 29.01 -15.26 4.52
N SER A 44 28.77 -16.57 4.45
CA SER A 44 29.15 -17.38 3.29
C SER A 44 28.23 -17.12 2.10
N PRO A 45 28.66 -17.42 0.85
CA PRO A 45 27.81 -17.27 -0.34
C PRO A 45 26.50 -18.06 -0.24
N GLY A 46 26.54 -19.25 0.36
CA GLY A 46 25.35 -20.08 0.57
C GLY A 46 24.36 -19.43 1.54
N GLU A 47 24.84 -18.89 2.65
CA GLU A 47 24.03 -18.18 3.63
C GLU A 47 23.46 -16.88 3.05
N ALA A 48 24.27 -16.11 2.32
CA ALA A 48 23.85 -14.88 1.68
C ALA A 48 22.68 -15.10 0.70
N LEU A 49 22.70 -16.20 -0.06
CA LEU A 49 21.68 -16.54 -1.04
C LEU A 49 20.49 -17.32 -0.44
N SER A 50 20.65 -17.94 0.73
CA SER A 50 19.59 -18.75 1.36
C SER A 50 18.32 -17.97 1.63
N GLY A 51 18.40 -16.65 1.89
CA GLY A 51 17.27 -15.77 2.09
C GLY A 51 16.34 -15.70 0.87
N PHE A 52 16.86 -15.78 -0.35
CA PHE A 52 16.05 -15.74 -1.57
C PHE A 52 15.23 -17.03 -1.80
N SER A 53 15.67 -18.15 -1.25
CA SER A 53 14.96 -19.43 -1.34
C SER A 53 14.23 -19.80 -0.03
N SER A 54 14.16 -18.88 0.93
CA SER A 54 13.46 -19.15 2.17
C SER A 54 11.96 -19.32 1.96
N PRO A 55 11.29 -20.20 2.71
CA PRO A 55 9.84 -20.35 2.64
C PRO A 55 9.08 -19.03 2.84
N ALA A 56 9.59 -18.16 3.72
CA ALA A 56 9.01 -16.83 3.95
C ALA A 56 9.03 -15.96 2.68
N THR A 57 10.18 -15.89 1.98
CA THR A 57 10.33 -15.12 0.74
C THR A 57 9.40 -15.65 -0.35
N ILE A 58 9.34 -16.98 -0.52
CA ILE A 58 8.47 -17.61 -1.51
C ILE A 58 6.99 -17.34 -1.18
N THR A 59 6.61 -17.41 0.10
CA THR A 59 5.23 -17.12 0.54
C THR A 59 4.87 -15.67 0.26
N VAL A 60 5.75 -14.72 0.57
CA VAL A 60 5.52 -13.29 0.26
C VAL A 60 5.35 -13.08 -1.25
N ALA A 61 6.20 -13.69 -2.08
CA ALA A 61 6.07 -13.60 -3.55
C ALA A 61 4.73 -14.17 -4.03
N ALA A 62 4.30 -15.33 -3.51
CA ALA A 62 3.01 -15.91 -3.83
C ALA A 62 1.83 -15.02 -3.40
N MET A 63 1.93 -14.34 -2.25
CA MET A 63 0.92 -13.39 -1.79
C MET A 63 0.81 -12.17 -2.71
N PHE A 64 1.89 -11.67 -3.28
CA PHE A 64 1.81 -10.60 -4.29
C PHE A 64 1.06 -11.06 -5.54
N VAL A 65 1.29 -12.29 -6.01
CA VAL A 65 0.57 -12.85 -7.15
C VAL A 65 -0.93 -12.99 -6.84
N LEU A 66 -1.30 -13.52 -5.66
CA LEU A 66 -2.69 -13.63 -5.22
C LEU A 66 -3.35 -12.25 -5.10
N SER A 67 -2.66 -11.27 -4.51
CA SER A 67 -3.15 -9.90 -4.39
C SER A 67 -3.42 -9.26 -5.75
N ALA A 68 -2.51 -9.43 -6.72
CA ALA A 68 -2.70 -8.95 -8.09
C ALA A 68 -3.89 -9.64 -8.78
N GLY A 69 -4.06 -10.94 -8.56
CA GLY A 69 -5.22 -11.70 -9.04
C GLY A 69 -6.54 -11.15 -8.48
N LEU A 70 -6.58 -10.89 -7.16
CA LEU A 70 -7.76 -10.33 -6.51
C LEU A 70 -8.12 -8.93 -7.02
N GLN A 71 -7.11 -8.08 -7.21
CA GLN A 71 -7.32 -6.74 -7.78
C GLN A 71 -7.92 -6.82 -9.20
N ARG A 72 -7.38 -7.70 -10.04
CA ARG A 72 -7.86 -7.87 -11.43
C ARG A 72 -9.24 -8.53 -11.52
N SER A 73 -9.58 -9.41 -10.58
CA SER A 73 -10.90 -10.09 -10.56
C SER A 73 -12.07 -9.14 -10.28
N GLY A 74 -11.80 -7.95 -9.73
CA GLY A 74 -12.83 -7.01 -9.32
C GLY A 74 -13.64 -7.47 -8.10
N ALA A 75 -13.16 -8.45 -7.35
CA ALA A 75 -13.84 -9.00 -6.16
C ALA A 75 -14.18 -7.91 -5.11
N LEU A 76 -13.39 -6.83 -5.08
CA LEU A 76 -13.58 -5.72 -4.14
C LEU A 76 -14.51 -4.61 -4.67
N ARG A 77 -15.09 -4.73 -5.89
CA ARG A 77 -16.04 -3.72 -6.42
C ARG A 77 -17.26 -3.53 -5.54
N GLY A 78 -17.81 -4.62 -4.99
CA GLY A 78 -18.94 -4.57 -4.06
C GLY A 78 -18.69 -3.74 -2.80
N VAL A 79 -17.42 -3.60 -2.38
CA VAL A 79 -17.02 -2.74 -1.26
C VAL A 79 -17.29 -1.27 -1.57
N GLY A 80 -16.99 -0.81 -2.78
CA GLY A 80 -17.27 0.56 -3.22
C GLY A 80 -18.76 0.88 -3.18
N GLU A 81 -19.60 -0.04 -3.69
CA GLU A 81 -21.06 0.11 -3.63
C GLU A 81 -21.58 0.14 -2.19
N LEU A 82 -21.05 -0.72 -1.32
CA LEU A 82 -21.42 -0.74 0.10
C LEU A 82 -21.06 0.59 0.77
N LEU A 83 -19.84 1.06 0.59
CA LEU A 83 -19.38 2.34 1.12
C LEU A 83 -20.22 3.51 0.57
N SER A 84 -20.61 3.45 -0.71
CA SER A 84 -21.44 4.50 -1.34
C SER A 84 -22.85 4.60 -0.77
N ARG A 85 -23.37 3.57 -0.12
CA ARG A 85 -24.72 3.57 0.50
C ARG A 85 -24.75 4.17 1.91
N VAL A 86 -23.59 4.26 2.58
CA VAL A 86 -23.51 4.75 3.97
C VAL A 86 -23.64 6.28 4.00
N ARG A 87 -24.62 6.81 4.71
CA ARG A 87 -24.89 8.26 4.77
C ARG A 87 -24.09 8.99 5.84
N TRP A 88 -23.76 8.33 6.94
CA TRP A 88 -23.13 8.94 8.12
C TRP A 88 -21.61 8.90 8.00
N PRO A 89 -20.90 10.04 8.07
CA PRO A 89 -19.44 10.07 7.89
C PRO A 89 -18.67 9.17 8.86
N TRP A 90 -19.07 9.14 10.14
CA TRP A 90 -18.43 8.30 11.15
C TRP A 90 -18.63 6.80 10.86
N LEU A 91 -19.83 6.42 10.39
CA LEU A 91 -20.14 5.03 10.03
C LEU A 91 -19.41 4.62 8.75
N LEU A 92 -19.24 5.53 7.80
CA LEU A 92 -18.42 5.33 6.62
C LEU A 92 -16.96 5.04 7.02
N GLY A 93 -16.39 5.85 7.92
CA GLY A 93 -15.04 5.62 8.45
C GLY A 93 -14.91 4.28 9.19
N LEU A 94 -15.88 3.97 10.07
CA LEU A 94 -15.90 2.70 10.79
C LEU A 94 -15.97 1.50 9.84
N LEU A 95 -16.92 1.49 8.91
CA LEU A 95 -17.13 0.39 7.99
C LEU A 95 -15.91 0.21 7.06
N MET A 96 -15.38 1.31 6.55
CA MET A 96 -14.14 1.31 5.75
C MET A 96 -12.99 0.66 6.52
N MET A 97 -12.75 1.08 7.77
CA MET A 97 -11.66 0.54 8.59
C MET A 97 -11.86 -0.95 8.90
N LEU A 98 -13.07 -1.37 9.25
CA LEU A 98 -13.35 -2.79 9.52
C LEU A 98 -13.16 -3.66 8.27
N LEU A 99 -13.65 -3.21 7.11
CA LEU A 99 -13.49 -3.94 5.84
C LEU A 99 -12.02 -3.99 5.41
N ALA A 100 -11.29 -2.88 5.55
CA ALA A 100 -9.87 -2.84 5.24
C ALA A 100 -9.06 -3.74 6.18
N SER A 101 -9.31 -3.70 7.48
CA SER A 101 -8.65 -4.58 8.46
C SER A 101 -8.94 -6.05 8.19
N PHE A 102 -10.21 -6.40 7.92
CA PHE A 102 -10.58 -7.77 7.62
C PHE A 102 -9.90 -8.28 6.34
N ALA A 103 -9.94 -7.50 5.27
CA ALA A 103 -9.29 -7.88 4.02
C ALA A 103 -7.76 -7.96 4.16
N SER A 104 -7.16 -7.06 4.94
CA SER A 104 -5.72 -7.01 5.15
C SER A 104 -5.19 -8.13 6.05
N ALA A 105 -6.04 -8.79 6.81
CA ALA A 105 -5.65 -10.00 7.53
C ALA A 105 -5.23 -11.17 6.59
N PHE A 106 -5.69 -11.14 5.33
CA PHE A 106 -5.42 -12.21 4.34
C PHE A 106 -4.65 -11.72 3.11
N ILE A 107 -4.55 -10.41 2.92
CA ILE A 107 -3.98 -9.79 1.73
C ILE A 107 -2.97 -8.75 2.20
N ASN A 108 -1.90 -8.55 1.43
CA ASN A 108 -0.87 -7.56 1.74
C ASN A 108 -1.49 -6.15 1.95
N ASN A 109 -1.05 -5.47 3.02
CA ASN A 109 -1.54 -4.14 3.42
C ASN A 109 -1.50 -3.12 2.29
N THR A 110 -0.38 -3.07 1.55
CA THR A 110 -0.19 -2.13 0.43
C THR A 110 -1.22 -2.38 -0.67
N ALA A 111 -1.49 -3.65 -1.00
CA ALA A 111 -2.48 -4.02 -2.00
C ALA A 111 -3.90 -3.61 -1.58
N ILE A 112 -4.25 -3.80 -0.32
CA ILE A 112 -5.56 -3.38 0.21
C ILE A 112 -5.70 -1.86 0.17
N VAL A 113 -4.69 -1.12 0.65
CA VAL A 113 -4.72 0.35 0.59
C VAL A 113 -4.86 0.84 -0.85
N ALA A 114 -4.09 0.27 -1.79
CA ALA A 114 -4.14 0.67 -3.20
C ALA A 114 -5.51 0.46 -3.85
N VAL A 115 -6.23 -0.62 -3.47
CA VAL A 115 -7.58 -0.88 -3.98
C VAL A 115 -8.64 -0.02 -3.30
N PHE A 116 -8.54 0.14 -1.98
CA PHE A 116 -9.52 0.94 -1.23
C PHE A 116 -9.38 2.44 -1.48
N LEU A 117 -8.17 2.93 -1.77
CA LEU A 117 -7.89 4.35 -1.97
C LEU A 117 -8.86 5.01 -2.97
N PRO A 118 -8.99 4.58 -4.23
CA PRO A 118 -9.91 5.19 -5.18
C PRO A 118 -11.37 5.02 -4.77
N LEU A 119 -11.75 3.89 -4.15
CA LEU A 119 -13.11 3.64 -3.69
C LEU A 119 -13.49 4.62 -2.56
N VAL A 120 -12.59 4.84 -1.62
CA VAL A 120 -12.79 5.76 -0.49
C VAL A 120 -12.84 7.20 -0.99
N ILE A 121 -11.88 7.62 -1.85
CA ILE A 121 -11.87 8.97 -2.41
C ILE A 121 -13.19 9.24 -3.13
N SER A 122 -13.62 8.37 -4.03
CA SER A 122 -14.89 8.50 -4.74
C SER A 122 -16.08 8.61 -3.78
N ALA A 123 -16.14 7.74 -2.76
CA ALA A 123 -17.23 7.73 -1.79
C ALA A 123 -17.29 8.98 -0.91
N VAL A 124 -16.16 9.58 -0.54
CA VAL A 124 -16.11 10.77 0.33
C VAL A 124 -16.30 12.06 -0.47
N VAL A 125 -15.68 12.18 -1.64
CA VAL A 125 -15.82 13.36 -2.51
C VAL A 125 -17.26 13.52 -3.01
N ALA A 126 -17.93 12.43 -3.39
CA ALA A 126 -19.35 12.45 -3.75
C ALA A 126 -20.28 13.01 -2.65
N ARG A 127 -19.79 13.10 -1.40
CA ARG A 127 -20.53 13.63 -0.23
C ARG A 127 -20.04 15.02 0.23
N GLY A 128 -19.11 15.61 -0.47
CA GLY A 128 -18.49 16.86 -0.05
C GLY A 128 -17.61 16.72 1.19
N LEU A 129 -17.09 15.50 1.48
CA LEU A 129 -16.20 15.24 2.59
C LEU A 129 -14.74 15.28 2.14
N SER A 130 -13.86 15.72 3.03
CA SER A 130 -12.42 15.74 2.75
C SER A 130 -11.80 14.35 2.81
N PRO A 131 -11.10 13.89 1.75
CA PRO A 131 -10.38 12.61 1.74
C PRO A 131 -9.31 12.50 2.83
N SER A 132 -8.67 13.61 3.23
CA SER A 132 -7.60 13.64 4.22
C SER A 132 -7.99 12.97 5.55
N LYS A 133 -9.26 13.07 5.94
CA LYS A 133 -9.79 12.47 7.17
C LYS A 133 -9.99 10.95 7.10
N PHE A 134 -9.97 10.37 5.90
CA PHE A 134 -10.26 8.94 5.69
C PHE A 134 -9.02 8.14 5.27
N LEU A 135 -8.07 8.77 4.56
CA LEU A 135 -6.93 8.06 4.00
C LEU A 135 -5.93 7.59 5.06
N ILE A 136 -5.67 8.42 6.08
CA ILE A 136 -4.83 8.02 7.22
C ILE A 136 -5.46 6.86 8.00
N PRO A 137 -6.75 6.93 8.43
CA PRO A 137 -7.44 5.80 9.04
C PRO A 137 -7.43 4.53 8.18
N LEU A 138 -7.57 4.64 6.85
CA LEU A 138 -7.48 3.50 5.94
C LEU A 138 -6.12 2.79 6.04
N SER A 139 -5.03 3.56 6.01
CA SER A 139 -3.68 3.01 6.09
C SER A 139 -3.44 2.27 7.41
N PHE A 140 -3.82 2.89 8.53
CA PHE A 140 -3.69 2.26 9.84
C PHE A 140 -4.59 1.03 10.01
N ALA A 141 -5.82 1.07 9.49
CA ALA A 141 -6.72 -0.07 9.53
C ALA A 141 -6.16 -1.28 8.78
N ALA A 142 -5.54 -1.07 7.61
CA ALA A 142 -4.85 -2.14 6.91
C ALA A 142 -3.69 -2.71 7.75
N GLN A 143 -2.91 -1.87 8.42
CA GLN A 143 -1.84 -2.31 9.33
C GLN A 143 -2.37 -3.16 10.49
N PHE A 144 -3.41 -2.70 11.18
CA PHE A 144 -4.02 -3.43 12.29
C PHE A 144 -4.55 -4.79 11.86
N GLY A 145 -5.21 -4.85 10.68
CA GLY A 145 -5.68 -6.12 10.11
C GLY A 145 -4.55 -7.07 9.76
N GLY A 146 -3.47 -6.55 9.17
CA GLY A 146 -2.30 -7.34 8.78
C GLY A 146 -1.64 -8.05 9.95
N VAL A 147 -1.71 -7.50 11.16
CA VAL A 147 -1.16 -8.15 12.37
C VAL A 147 -2.00 -9.35 12.82
N CYS A 148 -3.26 -9.47 12.41
CA CYS A 148 -4.17 -10.52 12.92
C CYS A 148 -3.81 -11.93 12.47
N THR A 149 -3.08 -12.10 11.38
CA THR A 149 -2.73 -13.44 10.88
C THR A 149 -1.24 -13.54 10.54
N LEU A 150 -0.75 -14.76 10.44
CA LEU A 150 0.62 -15.02 10.03
C LEU A 150 0.93 -14.49 8.62
N ILE A 151 -0.04 -14.55 7.72
CA ILE A 151 0.11 -14.17 6.30
C ILE A 151 -0.25 -12.71 6.00
N GLY A 152 -0.89 -12.00 6.94
CA GLY A 152 -1.36 -10.62 6.72
C GLY A 152 -0.24 -9.61 6.51
N THR A 153 0.94 -9.87 7.05
CA THR A 153 2.13 -9.03 6.83
C THR A 153 3.40 -9.87 6.68
N SER A 154 4.32 -9.40 5.84
CA SER A 154 5.62 -10.06 5.63
C SER A 154 6.48 -10.12 6.90
N THR A 155 6.29 -9.19 7.83
CA THR A 155 7.01 -9.18 9.11
C THR A 155 6.68 -10.42 9.95
N ASN A 156 5.41 -10.83 10.01
CA ASN A 156 5.01 -12.02 10.75
C ASN A 156 5.62 -13.29 10.15
N LEU A 157 5.65 -13.39 8.82
CA LEU A 157 6.30 -14.51 8.12
C LEU A 157 7.80 -14.55 8.37
N LEU A 158 8.46 -13.38 8.44
CA LEU A 158 9.89 -13.31 8.75
C LEU A 158 10.16 -13.79 10.19
N VAL A 159 9.37 -13.34 11.15
CA VAL A 159 9.48 -13.75 12.56
C VAL A 159 9.25 -15.27 12.69
N ASP A 160 8.25 -15.84 12.01
CA ASP A 160 8.00 -17.27 11.97
C ASP A 160 9.21 -18.04 11.41
N SER A 161 9.77 -17.56 10.30
CA SER A 161 10.95 -18.16 9.67
C SER A 161 12.16 -18.16 10.61
N LEU A 162 12.43 -17.06 11.30
CA LEU A 162 13.52 -16.94 12.25
C LEU A 162 13.31 -17.82 13.50
N ALA A 163 12.09 -17.89 14.00
CA ALA A 163 11.74 -18.76 15.12
C ALA A 163 12.02 -20.25 14.78
N ARG A 164 11.57 -20.69 13.58
CA ARG A 164 11.84 -22.06 13.09
C ARG A 164 13.34 -22.33 12.91
N GLN A 165 14.09 -21.40 12.37
CA GLN A 165 15.55 -21.53 12.24
C GLN A 165 16.26 -21.61 13.60
N SER A 166 15.70 -20.99 14.63
CA SER A 166 16.19 -21.03 16.00
C SER A 166 15.72 -22.28 16.79
N GLY A 167 15.09 -23.25 16.10
CA GLY A 167 14.61 -24.49 16.73
C GLY A 167 13.31 -24.33 17.52
N GLN A 168 12.63 -23.20 17.42
CA GLN A 168 11.32 -22.98 18.03
C GLN A 168 10.20 -23.55 17.13
N PRO A 169 9.07 -23.99 17.71
CA PRO A 169 7.89 -24.29 16.90
C PRO A 169 7.48 -23.01 16.16
N GLY A 170 7.11 -23.13 14.88
CA GLY A 170 6.57 -21.98 14.15
C GLY A 170 5.18 -21.59 14.65
N PHE A 171 4.70 -20.47 14.16
CA PHE A 171 3.40 -19.92 14.54
C PHE A 171 2.26 -20.51 13.69
N ALA A 172 1.12 -20.72 14.30
CA ALA A 172 -0.11 -21.06 13.59
C ALA A 172 -0.69 -19.82 12.88
N LEU A 173 -1.51 -20.05 11.84
CA LEU A 173 -2.08 -18.97 11.00
C LEU A 173 -2.76 -17.86 11.81
N PHE A 174 -3.53 -18.22 12.84
CA PHE A 174 -4.33 -17.31 13.68
C PHE A 174 -3.74 -17.10 15.08
N GLU A 175 -2.51 -17.51 15.34
CA GLU A 175 -1.91 -17.36 16.66
C GLU A 175 -1.76 -15.88 17.05
N PHE A 176 -1.51 -15.02 16.09
CA PHE A 176 -1.46 -13.57 16.28
C PHE A 176 -2.84 -12.92 16.46
N ALA A 177 -3.95 -13.63 16.15
CA ALA A 177 -5.28 -13.06 16.13
C ALA A 177 -5.73 -12.50 17.49
N SER A 178 -5.35 -13.13 18.59
CA SER A 178 -5.72 -12.67 19.93
C SER A 178 -5.17 -11.26 20.23
N LEU A 179 -3.92 -11.00 19.90
CA LEU A 179 -3.31 -9.68 20.05
C LEU A 179 -3.76 -8.73 18.93
N GLY A 180 -3.82 -9.23 17.69
CA GLY A 180 -4.22 -8.46 16.52
C GLY A 180 -5.63 -7.88 16.64
N LEU A 181 -6.60 -8.64 17.18
CA LEU A 181 -7.95 -8.14 17.42
C LEU A 181 -8.00 -6.97 18.41
N TRP A 182 -7.16 -7.00 19.46
CA TRP A 182 -7.04 -5.85 20.37
C TRP A 182 -6.49 -4.63 19.65
N PHE A 183 -5.50 -4.78 18.74
CA PHE A 183 -5.02 -3.68 17.91
C PHE A 183 -6.10 -3.17 16.96
N VAL A 184 -6.89 -4.04 16.35
CA VAL A 184 -8.01 -3.61 15.50
C VAL A 184 -9.03 -2.82 16.31
N VAL A 185 -9.48 -3.35 17.45
CA VAL A 185 -10.49 -2.67 18.28
C VAL A 185 -9.97 -1.33 18.81
N ALA A 186 -8.83 -1.33 19.48
CA ALA A 186 -8.26 -0.12 20.05
C ALA A 186 -7.86 0.88 18.95
N GLY A 187 -7.27 0.41 17.87
CA GLY A 187 -6.83 1.25 16.75
C GLY A 187 -8.00 1.86 15.99
N VAL A 188 -9.06 1.10 15.70
CA VAL A 188 -10.25 1.62 15.03
C VAL A 188 -10.95 2.66 15.92
N LEU A 189 -11.10 2.39 17.22
CA LEU A 189 -11.67 3.36 18.16
C LEU A 189 -10.84 4.64 18.23
N TYR A 190 -9.52 4.51 18.35
CA TYR A 190 -8.62 5.65 18.35
C TYR A 190 -8.73 6.45 17.04
N MET A 191 -8.73 5.77 15.88
CA MET A 191 -8.82 6.43 14.59
C MET A 191 -10.16 7.10 14.34
N LEU A 192 -11.27 6.59 14.87
CA LEU A 192 -12.57 7.28 14.84
C LEU A 192 -12.51 8.60 15.60
N VAL A 193 -11.89 8.59 16.78
CA VAL A 193 -11.68 9.81 17.58
C VAL A 193 -10.73 10.77 16.85
N ALA A 194 -9.61 10.24 16.34
CA ALA A 194 -8.63 11.03 15.59
C ALA A 194 -9.23 11.66 14.32
N GLN A 195 -10.03 10.91 13.57
CA GLN A 195 -10.76 11.41 12.40
C GLN A 195 -11.64 12.61 12.72
N ARG A 196 -12.26 12.60 13.91
CA ARG A 196 -13.15 13.67 14.34
C ARG A 196 -12.41 14.91 14.84
N PHE A 197 -11.32 14.74 15.59
CA PHE A 197 -10.71 15.82 16.37
C PHE A 197 -9.27 16.16 15.99
N LEU A 198 -8.49 15.19 15.52
CA LEU A 198 -7.04 15.35 15.30
C LEU A 198 -6.69 15.55 13.83
N LEU A 199 -7.41 14.89 12.91
CA LEU A 199 -7.05 14.95 11.49
C LEU A 199 -7.52 16.26 10.85
N PRO A 200 -6.62 16.98 10.15
CA PRO A 200 -6.95 18.24 9.49
C PRO A 200 -7.92 18.00 8.33
N ASP A 201 -8.83 18.95 8.16
CA ASP A 201 -9.70 19.02 7.00
C ASP A 201 -8.99 19.83 5.92
N LEU A 202 -8.36 19.14 4.99
CA LEU A 202 -7.64 19.79 3.87
C LEU A 202 -8.58 20.16 2.71
N GLY A 203 -9.89 19.96 2.91
CA GLY A 203 -10.89 20.18 1.86
C GLY A 203 -10.88 19.10 0.78
N ILE A 204 -11.74 19.28 -0.20
CA ILE A 204 -11.70 18.51 -1.44
C ILE A 204 -10.66 19.20 -2.32
N PRO A 205 -9.72 18.47 -2.91
CA PRO A 205 -8.80 19.09 -3.88
C PRO A 205 -9.63 19.77 -4.96
N ASP A 206 -9.57 21.09 -5.02
CA ASP A 206 -10.23 21.84 -6.07
C ASP A 206 -9.65 21.41 -7.41
N SER A 207 -10.51 20.87 -8.26
CA SER A 207 -10.17 20.48 -9.63
C SER A 207 -9.88 21.69 -10.53
N GLY A 208 -9.74 22.86 -9.98
CA GLY A 208 -9.49 24.06 -10.77
C GLY A 208 -9.27 25.31 -9.94
N ALA A 209 -8.09 25.77 -9.81
CA ALA A 209 -7.62 27.15 -9.87
C ALA A 209 -6.17 27.35 -9.40
N ASP A 210 -5.59 26.58 -8.46
CA ASP A 210 -4.25 26.86 -7.99
C ASP A 210 -3.26 25.70 -8.28
N GLY A 211 -2.31 25.98 -9.14
CA GLY A 211 -1.44 25.12 -9.93
C GLY A 211 -0.43 24.22 -9.21
N HIS A 212 -0.77 23.58 -8.06
CA HIS A 212 0.19 22.68 -7.37
C HIS A 212 -0.37 21.33 -6.92
N THR A 213 -1.62 20.99 -7.18
CA THR A 213 -2.11 19.62 -6.98
C THR A 213 -2.03 18.85 -8.28
N GLY A 214 -1.33 17.72 -8.25
CA GLY A 214 -1.01 16.91 -9.40
C GLY A 214 -2.19 16.66 -10.33
N ARG A 215 -2.26 17.43 -11.41
CA ARG A 215 -3.07 17.12 -12.56
C ARG A 215 -2.54 15.80 -13.09
N TYR A 216 -3.34 14.76 -13.05
CA TYR A 216 -3.03 13.54 -13.78
C TYR A 216 -3.15 13.87 -15.26
N LEU A 217 -2.01 14.16 -15.89
CA LEU A 217 -1.91 14.24 -17.33
C LEU A 217 -2.00 12.80 -17.86
N VAL A 218 -3.07 12.49 -18.55
CA VAL A 218 -3.20 11.24 -19.29
C VAL A 218 -2.93 11.55 -20.75
N GLU A 219 -1.87 11.01 -21.28
CA GLU A 219 -1.57 11.06 -22.70
C GLU A 219 -2.40 9.98 -23.42
N LEU A 220 -3.28 10.39 -24.30
CA LEU A 220 -4.13 9.51 -25.09
C LEU A 220 -3.61 9.48 -26.52
N LEU A 221 -3.15 8.31 -26.95
CA LEU A 221 -2.72 8.09 -28.33
C LEU A 221 -3.92 7.73 -29.19
N VAL A 222 -4.24 8.59 -30.15
CA VAL A 222 -5.31 8.33 -31.12
C VAL A 222 -4.74 7.41 -32.21
N THR A 223 -5.15 6.14 -32.20
CA THR A 223 -4.73 5.17 -33.21
C THR A 223 -5.48 5.39 -34.54
N GLU A 224 -4.90 4.95 -35.67
CA GLU A 224 -5.47 5.11 -37.02
C GLU A 224 -6.91 4.58 -37.20
N LYS A 225 -7.36 3.70 -36.32
CA LYS A 225 -8.72 3.13 -36.33
C LYS A 225 -9.66 3.80 -35.33
N SER A 226 -9.26 4.90 -34.71
CA SER A 226 -10.08 5.57 -33.71
C SER A 226 -11.27 6.28 -34.35
N PRO A 227 -12.50 6.14 -33.78
CA PRO A 227 -13.69 6.83 -34.31
C PRO A 227 -13.67 8.36 -34.12
N VAL A 228 -12.64 8.90 -33.50
CA VAL A 228 -12.45 10.33 -33.25
C VAL A 228 -11.63 11.04 -34.33
N ILE A 229 -11.07 10.29 -35.30
CA ILE A 229 -10.30 10.87 -36.42
C ILE A 229 -11.20 11.76 -37.25
N GLY A 230 -10.73 12.99 -37.52
CA GLY A 230 -11.45 13.99 -38.36
C GLY A 230 -12.54 14.78 -37.63
N ARG A 231 -12.72 14.59 -36.34
CA ARG A 231 -13.63 15.39 -35.51
C ARG A 231 -12.87 16.51 -34.79
N ALA A 232 -13.52 17.68 -34.65
CA ALA A 232 -12.94 18.78 -33.88
C ALA A 232 -12.74 18.36 -32.41
N GLY A 233 -11.61 18.70 -31.81
CA GLY A 233 -11.17 18.20 -30.50
C GLY A 233 -12.19 18.33 -29.37
N GLY A 234 -13.06 19.32 -29.36
CA GLY A 234 -14.12 19.48 -28.36
C GLY A 234 -15.33 18.55 -28.53
N VAL A 235 -15.45 17.85 -29.67
CA VAL A 235 -16.58 16.94 -29.98
C VAL A 235 -16.11 15.48 -30.02
N ALA A 236 -14.80 15.27 -30.06
CA ALA A 236 -14.21 13.98 -30.35
C ALA A 236 -14.11 13.05 -29.10
N ILE A 237 -14.19 13.61 -27.93
CA ILE A 237 -14.10 12.83 -26.67
C ILE A 237 -15.49 12.78 -26.05
N PRO A 238 -16.24 11.67 -26.17
CA PRO A 238 -17.51 11.50 -25.47
C PRO A 238 -17.22 11.12 -24.01
N ILE A 239 -16.53 11.98 -23.31
CA ILE A 239 -16.38 11.90 -21.86
C ILE A 239 -17.43 12.87 -21.32
N ASP A 240 -18.49 12.31 -20.77
CA ASP A 240 -19.51 13.04 -20.00
C ASP A 240 -18.88 13.46 -18.63
N ALA A 241 -17.71 14.04 -18.71
CA ALA A 241 -16.91 14.51 -17.59
C ALA A 241 -16.75 16.03 -17.74
N LYS A 242 -17.50 16.75 -16.93
CA LYS A 242 -17.43 18.22 -16.83
C LYS A 242 -16.04 18.75 -16.46
N ASP A 243 -15.08 17.86 -16.18
CA ASP A 243 -13.79 18.16 -15.58
C ASP A 243 -12.56 17.68 -16.40
N VAL A 244 -12.74 17.32 -17.67
CA VAL A 244 -11.63 16.95 -18.56
C VAL A 244 -11.36 18.06 -19.55
N PHE A 245 -10.21 18.69 -19.47
CA PHE A 245 -9.76 19.74 -20.37
C PHE A 245 -8.68 19.22 -21.31
N LEU A 246 -8.85 19.43 -22.61
CA LEU A 246 -7.80 19.22 -23.59
C LEU A 246 -6.77 20.35 -23.43
N LEU A 247 -5.57 20.01 -22.91
CA LEU A 247 -4.51 20.99 -22.67
C LEU A 247 -3.71 21.29 -23.93
N GLU A 248 -3.40 20.26 -24.73
CA GLU A 248 -2.57 20.39 -25.91
C GLU A 248 -2.84 19.26 -26.90
N ASN A 249 -2.78 19.57 -28.19
CA ASN A 249 -2.97 18.61 -29.27
C ASN A 249 -1.69 18.57 -30.08
N PHE A 250 -0.86 17.55 -29.87
CA PHE A 250 0.31 17.30 -30.71
C PHE A 250 -0.12 16.54 -31.96
N ARG A 251 0.13 17.14 -33.12
CA ARG A 251 -0.06 16.50 -34.40
C ARG A 251 1.32 16.29 -35.01
N ASP A 252 1.76 15.04 -35.04
CA ASP A 252 2.90 14.67 -35.86
C ASP A 252 2.51 14.91 -37.32
N GLY A 253 3.34 15.70 -38.02
CA GLY A 253 3.10 16.19 -39.37
C GLY A 253 3.14 15.15 -40.47
#